data_116db2ffdaa02a57ac711f0e0f1902dc
#
_entry.id   116db2ffdaa02a57ac711f0e0f1902dc
#
_cell.length_a   1.000
_cell.length_b   1.000
_cell.length_c   1.000
_cell.angle_alpha   90.00
_cell.angle_beta   90.00
_cell.angle_gamma   90.00
#
_symmetry.space_group_name_H-M   'P 1'
#
loop_
_entity.id
_entity.type
_entity.pdbx_description
1 polymer ?
#
loop_
_entity_poly.entity_id
_entity_poly.type
_entity_poly.pdbx_seq_one_letter_code
_entity_poly.pdbx_strand_id
1 'polypeptide(L)'
;MAIVNEIERRLSDEKLRKLSIGVISFNVQQQYLIEDLLEARMEKNKKLKAWAEESEEPIFIKNLENVQGDERDVILFSVGYGPD
;
A
#
# COMPACT_ATOMS: atom_id res chain seq x y z
N MET A 1 -11.37 -1.73 2.80
CA MET A 1 -10.78 -2.62 1.78
C MET A 1 -9.67 -3.43 2.42
N ALA A 2 -9.66 -4.72 2.19
CA ALA A 2 -8.72 -5.62 2.87
C ALA A 2 -7.24 -5.27 2.64
N ILE A 3 -6.88 -4.86 1.42
CA ILE A 3 -5.49 -4.53 1.14
C ILE A 3 -5.04 -3.26 1.88
N VAL A 4 -5.94 -2.29 2.03
CA VAL A 4 -5.63 -1.08 2.79
C VAL A 4 -5.48 -1.42 4.27
N ASN A 5 -6.30 -2.33 4.77
CA ASN A 5 -6.18 -2.82 6.15
C ASN A 5 -4.83 -3.51 6.37
N GLU A 6 -4.38 -4.28 5.38
CA GLU A 6 -3.08 -4.95 5.48
C GLU A 6 -1.92 -3.95 5.49
N ILE A 7 -2.00 -2.91 4.66
CA ILE A 7 -0.99 -1.86 4.65
C ILE A 7 -0.93 -1.18 6.02
N GLU A 8 -2.10 -0.85 6.58
CA GLU A 8 -2.17 -0.23 7.90
C GLU A 8 -1.58 -1.14 8.98
N ARG A 9 -1.92 -2.42 8.92
CA ARG A 9 -1.39 -3.40 9.87
C ARG A 9 0.13 -3.44 9.82
N ARG A 10 0.71 -3.46 8.63
CA ARG A 10 2.17 -3.51 8.47
C ARG A 10 2.85 -2.24 8.95
N LEU A 11 2.28 -1.09 8.65
CA LEU A 11 2.85 0.18 9.10
C LEU A 11 2.73 0.36 10.61
N SER A 12 1.71 -0.23 11.21
CA SER A 12 1.48 -0.15 12.65
C SER A 12 2.37 -1.09 13.45
N ASP A 13 3.01 -2.05 12.79
CA ASP A 13 3.89 -3.02 13.43
C ASP A 13 5.34 -2.55 13.29
N GLU A 14 6.01 -2.35 14.42
CA GLU A 14 7.37 -1.83 14.43
C GLU A 14 8.35 -2.67 13.60
N LYS A 15 8.18 -3.98 13.61
CA LYS A 15 9.07 -4.87 12.86
C LYS A 15 8.73 -4.88 11.37
N LEU A 16 7.43 -4.98 11.04
CA LEU A 16 6.98 -5.05 9.65
C LEU A 16 7.16 -3.72 8.93
N ARG A 17 7.09 -2.62 9.67
CA ARG A 17 7.23 -1.28 9.10
C ARG A 17 8.59 -1.05 8.43
N LYS A 18 9.59 -1.84 8.81
CA LYS A 18 10.93 -1.73 8.23
C LYS A 18 11.01 -2.29 6.82
N LEU A 19 10.01 -3.08 6.42
CA LEU A 19 9.97 -3.68 5.09
C LEU A 19 9.21 -2.76 4.15
N SER A 20 9.83 -2.40 3.04
CA SER A 20 9.19 -1.54 2.05
C SER A 20 8.05 -2.27 1.35
N ILE A 21 7.03 -1.52 0.94
CA ILE A 21 5.81 -2.09 0.39
C ILE A 21 5.53 -1.56 -1.01
N GLY A 22 5.22 -2.46 -1.93
CA GLY A 22 4.66 -2.13 -3.23
C GLY A 22 3.32 -2.80 -3.36
N VAL A 23 2.36 -2.15 -4.00
CA VAL A 23 1.02 -2.68 -4.22
C VAL A 23 0.77 -2.78 -5.72
N ILE A 24 0.35 -3.93 -6.17
CA ILE A 24 -0.01 -4.16 -7.57
C ILE A 24 -1.51 -4.41 -7.65
N SER A 25 -2.21 -3.52 -8.34
CA SER A 25 -3.64 -3.68 -8.58
C SER A 25 -3.88 -4.40 -9.90
N PHE A 26 -5.09 -4.94 -10.05
CA PHE A 26 -5.46 -5.67 -11.25
C PHE A 26 -5.63 -4.73 -12.46
N ASN A 27 -6.20 -3.54 -12.22
CA ASN A 27 -6.40 -2.57 -13.30
C ASN A 27 -6.30 -1.14 -12.74
N VAL A 28 -6.38 -0.15 -13.62
CA VAL A 28 -6.20 1.24 -13.24
C VAL A 28 -7.32 1.76 -12.33
N GLN A 29 -8.54 1.27 -12.52
CA GLN A 29 -9.67 1.69 -11.68
C GLN A 29 -9.46 1.25 -10.25
N GLN A 30 -9.00 0.02 -10.06
CA GLN A 30 -8.71 -0.51 -8.73
C GLN A 30 -7.51 0.23 -8.12
N GLN A 31 -6.52 0.57 -8.93
CA GLN A 31 -5.37 1.36 -8.47
C GLN A 31 -5.85 2.67 -7.85
N TYR A 32 -6.69 3.42 -8.56
CA TYR A 32 -7.19 4.70 -8.05
C TYR A 32 -8.01 4.52 -6.78
N LEU A 33 -8.82 3.46 -6.72
CA LEU A 33 -9.60 3.19 -5.53
C LEU A 33 -8.70 2.94 -4.31
N ILE A 34 -7.66 2.15 -4.48
CA ILE A 34 -6.71 1.86 -3.39
C ILE A 34 -6.00 3.14 -2.96
N GLU A 35 -5.55 3.95 -3.91
CA GLU A 35 -4.89 5.21 -3.62
C GLU A 35 -5.78 6.13 -2.80
N ASP A 36 -7.03 6.28 -3.22
CA ASP A 36 -7.98 7.15 -2.54
C ASP A 36 -8.29 6.66 -1.12
N LEU A 37 -8.50 5.36 -0.97
CA LEU A 37 -8.81 4.78 0.34
C LEU A 37 -7.63 4.85 1.29
N LEU A 38 -6.42 4.62 0.77
CA LEU A 38 -5.22 4.72 1.60
C LEU A 38 -4.99 6.16 2.04
N GLU A 39 -5.14 7.11 1.13
CA GLU A 39 -5.00 8.53 1.45
C GLU A 39 -6.00 8.96 2.51
N ALA A 40 -7.26 8.54 2.35
CA ALA A 40 -8.29 8.86 3.35
C ALA A 40 -7.95 8.26 4.71
N ARG A 41 -7.42 7.04 4.72
CA ARG A 41 -7.01 6.38 5.96
C ARG A 41 -5.88 7.15 6.64
N MET A 42 -4.92 7.63 5.86
CA MET A 42 -3.79 8.41 6.39
C MET A 42 -4.21 9.78 6.91
N GLU A 43 -5.21 10.38 6.31
CA GLU A 43 -5.75 11.65 6.81
C GLU A 43 -6.40 11.50 8.18
N LYS A 44 -7.04 10.36 8.42
CA LYS A 44 -7.66 10.09 9.70
C LYS A 44 -6.67 9.64 10.76
N ASN A 45 -5.57 9.05 10.33
CA ASN A 45 -4.56 8.54 11.25
C ASN A 45 -3.19 9.14 10.90
N LYS A 46 -2.84 10.21 11.59
CA LYS A 46 -1.61 10.92 11.29
C LYS A 46 -0.35 10.13 11.62
N LYS A 47 -0.44 9.21 12.56
CA LYS A 47 0.69 8.31 12.85
C LYS A 47 0.97 7.41 11.67
N LEU A 48 -0.07 6.92 11.04
CA LEU A 48 0.05 6.07 9.86
C LEU A 48 0.77 6.80 8.74
N LYS A 49 0.38 8.04 8.50
CA LYS A 49 1.01 8.88 7.49
C LYS A 49 2.49 9.10 7.81
N ALA A 50 2.79 9.41 9.07
CA ALA A 50 4.18 9.62 9.50
C ALA A 50 5.03 8.37 9.30
N TRP A 51 4.50 7.21 9.66
CA TRP A 51 5.21 5.95 9.47
C TRP A 51 5.49 5.67 8.00
N ALA A 52 4.52 5.96 7.13
CA ALA A 52 4.72 5.76 5.69
C ALA A 52 5.79 6.69 5.13
N GLU A 53 5.86 7.92 5.63
CA GLU A 53 6.82 8.91 5.18
C GLU A 53 8.24 8.69 5.72
N GLU A 54 8.39 7.92 6.79
CA GLU A 54 9.71 7.61 7.34
C GLU A 54 10.53 6.69 6.42
N SER A 55 9.88 5.95 5.56
CA SER A 55 10.56 5.01 4.68
C SER A 55 11.32 5.74 3.58
N GLU A 56 12.54 5.30 3.30
CA GLU A 56 13.32 5.82 2.18
C GLU A 56 12.73 5.36 0.86
N GLU A 57 11.96 4.27 0.88
CA GLU A 57 11.28 3.74 -0.29
C GLU A 57 9.78 3.88 -0.09
N PRO A 58 9.16 4.92 -0.65
CA PRO A 58 7.73 5.14 -0.43
C PRO A 58 6.87 4.00 -0.99
N ILE A 59 5.70 3.82 -0.40
CA ILE A 59 4.74 2.85 -0.90
C ILE A 59 4.31 3.28 -2.31
N PHE A 60 4.41 2.36 -3.26
CA PHE A 60 3.85 2.63 -4.57
C PHE A 60 2.58 1.80 -4.76
N ILE A 61 1.67 2.32 -5.56
CA ILE A 61 0.46 1.61 -5.96
C ILE A 61 0.39 1.71 -7.48
N LYS A 62 0.59 0.59 -8.15
CA LYS A 62 0.61 0.54 -9.60
C LYS A 62 -0.29 -0.58 -10.08
N ASN A 63 -0.62 -0.59 -11.36
CA ASN A 63 -1.37 -1.70 -11.92
C ASN A 63 -0.45 -2.57 -12.76
N LEU A 64 -0.95 -3.74 -13.17
CA LEU A 64 -0.15 -4.72 -13.89
C LEU A 64 0.45 -4.20 -15.19
N GLU A 65 -0.18 -3.21 -15.81
CA GLU A 65 0.30 -2.64 -17.05
C GLU A 65 1.47 -1.67 -16.85
N ASN A 66 1.52 -1.03 -15.69
CA ASN A 66 2.50 0.03 -15.42
C ASN A 66 3.70 -0.40 -14.59
N VAL A 67 3.62 -1.56 -13.95
CA VAL A 67 4.73 -1.99 -13.11
C VAL A 67 5.89 -2.47 -13.97
N GLN A 68 7.08 -1.92 -13.71
CA GLN A 68 8.28 -2.27 -14.47
C GLN A 68 9.49 -2.21 -13.55
N GLY A 69 10.00 -3.36 -13.17
CA GLY A 69 11.26 -3.42 -12.43
C GLY A 69 11.26 -2.75 -11.07
N ASP A 70 10.10 -2.36 -10.59
CA ASP A 70 9.98 -1.79 -9.25
C ASP A 70 10.19 -2.87 -8.22
N GLU A 71 11.09 -2.61 -7.28
CA GLU A 71 11.41 -3.57 -6.25
C GLU A 71 11.09 -3.01 -4.88
N ARG A 72 10.47 -3.84 -4.05
CA ARG A 72 10.22 -3.55 -2.63
C ARG A 72 10.40 -4.86 -1.87
N ASP A 73 10.57 -4.75 -0.57
CA ASP A 73 10.69 -5.95 0.27
C ASP A 73 9.45 -6.81 0.21
N VAL A 74 8.29 -6.17 0.14
CA VAL A 74 6.99 -6.86 0.12
C VAL A 74 6.16 -6.34 -1.04
N ILE A 75 5.63 -7.23 -1.84
CA ILE A 75 4.70 -6.88 -2.91
C ILE A 75 3.33 -7.47 -2.58
N LEU A 76 2.33 -6.61 -2.49
CA LEU A 76 0.96 -7.01 -2.20
C LEU A 76 0.14 -6.95 -3.48
N PHE A 77 -0.46 -8.07 -3.84
CA PHE A 77 -1.34 -8.13 -5.01
C PHE A 77 -2.79 -7.99 -4.55
N SER A 78 -3.47 -6.96 -5.01
CA SER A 78 -4.83 -6.68 -4.56
C SER A 78 -5.80 -7.82 -4.85
N VAL A 79 -5.58 -8.57 -5.92
CA VAL A 79 -6.45 -9.69 -6.29
C VAL A 79 -6.50 -10.74 -5.18
N GLY A 80 -5.45 -10.88 -4.38
CA GLY A 80 -5.41 -11.84 -3.29
C GLY A 80 -6.18 -11.40 -2.05
N TYR A 81 -6.66 -10.15 -2.01
CA TYR A 81 -7.35 -9.60 -0.85
C TYR A 81 -8.86 -9.45 -1.04
N GLY A 82 -9.34 -9.72 -2.25
CA GLY A 82 -10.77 -9.66 -2.54
C GLY A 82 -11.39 -8.28 -2.42
N PRO A 83 -12.67 -8.18 -2.75
CA PRO A 83 -13.42 -6.96 -2.53
C PRO A 83 -13.93 -6.93 -1.10
N ASP A 84 -13.89 -5.87 -0.42
CA ASP A 84 -14.54 -5.79 0.88
C ASP A 84 -15.26 -4.53 1.14
#